data_1400315b6abbeebe71785d733d9cce96
#
_entry.id   1400315b6abbeebe71785d733d9cce96
#
_cell.length_a   1.000
_cell.length_b   1.000
_cell.length_c   1.000
_cell.angle_alpha   90.00
_cell.angle_beta   90.00
_cell.angle_gamma   90.00
#
_symmetry.space_group_name_H-M   'P 1'
#
loop_
_entity.id
_entity.type
_entity.pdbx_description
1 polymer ?
#
loop_
_entity_poly.entity_id
_entity_poly.type
_entity_poly.pdbx_seq_one_letter_code
_entity_poly.pdbx_strand_id
1 'polypeptide(L)'
;LTPEELEREQFAQVPCITEKTAEDYIEYFDNEAFLADLPQLSLPLNTEKEFIGYTVANLEMTTHDKGLFPNDVVIGEKVPKNVIAKLNNGTIVLAITEKELILRRLYVTNKGLVLRADHKNIEDICMDKKSVKQLWRVRYVFFRRVPDMSDTFEDKLAMLELQMKELRGK
;
A
#
# COMPACT_ATOMS: atom_id res chain seq x y z
N LEU A 1 -18.15 -25.32 13.82
CA LEU A 1 -16.78 -25.05 13.35
C LEU A 1 -15.81 -25.01 14.53
N THR A 2 -14.71 -25.74 14.42
CA THR A 2 -13.64 -25.66 15.42
C THR A 2 -12.86 -24.35 15.26
N PRO A 3 -12.13 -23.88 16.31
CA PRO A 3 -11.28 -22.71 16.16
C PRO A 3 -10.27 -22.83 15.01
N GLU A 4 -9.75 -24.03 14.77
CA GLU A 4 -8.81 -24.30 13.67
C GLU A 4 -9.47 -24.18 12.30
N GLU A 5 -10.71 -24.63 12.16
CA GLU A 5 -11.50 -24.49 10.94
C GLU A 5 -11.84 -23.03 10.66
N LEU A 6 -12.21 -22.28 11.70
CA LEU A 6 -12.45 -20.83 11.60
C LEU A 6 -11.19 -20.07 11.16
N GLU A 7 -10.03 -20.45 11.70
CA GLU A 7 -8.76 -19.84 11.29
C GLU A 7 -8.44 -20.13 9.83
N ARG A 8 -8.67 -21.38 9.37
CA ARG A 8 -8.42 -21.77 7.98
C ARG A 8 -9.33 -21.07 6.99
N GLU A 9 -10.57 -20.81 7.36
CA GLU A 9 -11.55 -20.15 6.50
C GLU A 9 -11.28 -18.64 6.32
N GLN A 10 -10.41 -18.05 7.14
CA GLN A 10 -10.07 -16.63 7.07
C GLN A 10 -9.01 -16.28 6.01
N PHE A 11 -8.48 -17.27 5.28
CA PHE A 11 -7.48 -17.00 4.24
C PHE A 11 -8.17 -16.73 2.92
N ALA A 12 -7.90 -15.55 2.36
CA ALA A 12 -8.39 -15.14 1.06
C ALA A 12 -7.28 -15.28 0.00
N GLN A 13 -7.67 -15.63 -1.22
CA GLN A 13 -6.78 -15.60 -2.37
C GLN A 13 -6.83 -14.21 -2.99
N VAL A 14 -5.67 -13.57 -3.09
CA VAL A 14 -5.55 -12.19 -3.58
C VAL A 14 -4.69 -12.18 -4.84
N PRO A 15 -5.23 -11.74 -6.00
CA PRO A 15 -4.42 -11.60 -7.19
C PRO A 15 -3.38 -10.50 -7.00
N CYS A 16 -2.16 -10.73 -7.48
CA CYS A 16 -1.05 -9.80 -7.33
C CYS A 16 -0.58 -9.26 -8.67
N ILE A 17 -0.58 -7.96 -8.81
CA ILE A 17 -0.04 -7.26 -9.97
C ILE A 17 1.48 -7.19 -9.81
N THR A 18 2.19 -7.79 -10.75
CA THR A 18 3.66 -7.76 -10.79
C THR A 18 4.14 -6.74 -11.81
N GLU A 19 5.43 -6.45 -11.82
CA GLU A 19 6.03 -5.57 -12.83
C GLU A 19 5.72 -6.03 -14.26
N LYS A 20 5.72 -7.35 -14.49
CA LYS A 20 5.43 -7.93 -15.81
C LYS A 20 3.97 -7.79 -16.23
N THR A 21 3.04 -7.70 -15.29
CA THR A 21 1.60 -7.71 -15.56
C THR A 21 0.95 -6.35 -15.38
N ALA A 22 1.71 -5.32 -14.96
CA ALA A 22 1.17 -4.01 -14.65
C ALA A 22 0.51 -3.33 -15.86
N GLU A 23 1.17 -3.37 -17.03
CA GLU A 23 0.61 -2.78 -18.25
C GLU A 23 -0.64 -3.51 -18.71
N ASP A 24 -0.63 -4.83 -18.66
CA ASP A 24 -1.78 -5.65 -19.04
C ASP A 24 -2.94 -5.45 -18.07
N TYR A 25 -2.67 -5.22 -16.80
CA TYR A 25 -3.71 -4.97 -15.81
C TYR A 25 -4.54 -3.73 -16.14
N ILE A 26 -3.92 -2.68 -16.64
CA ILE A 26 -4.62 -1.45 -17.03
C ILE A 26 -5.68 -1.75 -18.08
N GLU A 27 -5.40 -2.65 -19.01
CA GLU A 27 -6.31 -3.03 -20.09
C GLU A 27 -7.34 -4.07 -19.66
N TYR A 28 -6.93 -5.04 -18.83
CA TYR A 28 -7.74 -6.23 -18.51
C TYR A 28 -8.21 -6.32 -17.06
N PHE A 29 -8.25 -5.24 -16.32
CA PHE A 29 -8.63 -5.27 -14.90
C PHE A 29 -10.06 -5.79 -14.64
N ASP A 30 -10.95 -5.75 -15.62
CA ASP A 30 -12.30 -6.28 -15.53
C ASP A 30 -12.41 -7.74 -16.00
N ASN A 31 -11.35 -8.32 -16.50
CA ASN A 31 -11.36 -9.66 -17.06
C ASN A 31 -11.03 -10.69 -15.96
N GLU A 32 -12.02 -11.53 -15.62
CA GLU A 32 -11.87 -12.53 -14.57
C GLU A 32 -10.80 -13.58 -14.89
N ALA A 33 -10.69 -13.98 -16.15
CA ALA A 33 -9.67 -14.95 -16.58
C ALA A 33 -8.26 -14.38 -16.43
N PHE A 34 -8.08 -13.10 -16.76
CA PHE A 34 -6.81 -12.41 -16.56
C PHE A 34 -6.43 -12.35 -15.08
N LEU A 35 -7.38 -11.97 -14.22
CA LEU A 35 -7.15 -11.89 -12.78
C LEU A 35 -6.83 -13.26 -12.17
N ALA A 36 -7.47 -14.33 -12.67
CA ALA A 36 -7.21 -15.69 -12.20
C ALA A 36 -5.80 -16.18 -12.58
N ASP A 37 -5.25 -15.68 -13.68
CA ASP A 37 -3.90 -16.04 -14.15
C ASP A 37 -2.79 -15.27 -13.44
N LEU A 38 -3.11 -14.20 -12.71
CA LEU A 38 -2.14 -13.49 -11.90
C LEU A 38 -1.64 -14.37 -10.74
N PRO A 39 -0.41 -14.15 -10.26
CA PRO A 39 0.03 -14.81 -9.04
C PRO A 39 -0.98 -14.56 -7.91
N GLN A 40 -1.33 -15.61 -7.18
CA GLN A 40 -2.29 -15.56 -6.09
C GLN A 40 -1.59 -15.61 -4.75
N LEU A 41 -1.92 -14.65 -3.89
CA LEU A 41 -1.42 -14.60 -2.52
C LEU A 41 -2.51 -15.13 -1.58
N SER A 42 -2.16 -16.06 -0.71
CA SER A 42 -3.06 -16.56 0.31
C SER A 42 -2.83 -15.79 1.60
N LEU A 43 -3.77 -14.93 1.96
CA LEU A 43 -3.61 -13.98 3.06
C LEU A 43 -4.77 -14.05 4.06
N PRO A 44 -4.50 -13.79 5.36
CA PRO A 44 -5.53 -13.80 6.40
C PRO A 44 -6.37 -12.52 6.36
N LEU A 45 -7.24 -12.41 5.36
CA LEU A 45 -8.04 -11.22 5.10
C LEU A 45 -9.54 -11.54 5.15
N ASN A 46 -10.35 -10.50 5.38
CA ASN A 46 -11.79 -10.61 5.29
C ASN A 46 -12.22 -10.91 3.86
N THR A 47 -12.84 -12.07 3.65
CA THR A 47 -13.27 -12.54 2.31
C THR A 47 -14.44 -11.77 1.72
N GLU A 48 -15.16 -10.99 2.51
CA GLU A 48 -16.29 -10.17 2.04
C GLU A 48 -15.83 -8.92 1.26
N LYS A 49 -14.56 -8.55 1.42
CA LYS A 49 -13.98 -7.37 0.76
C LYS A 49 -13.10 -7.80 -0.40
N GLU A 50 -12.97 -6.93 -1.37
CA GLU A 50 -12.14 -7.16 -2.54
C GLU A 50 -10.75 -6.55 -2.32
N PHE A 51 -9.71 -7.36 -2.55
CA PHE A 51 -8.32 -6.96 -2.36
C PHE A 51 -7.50 -7.22 -3.62
N ILE A 52 -6.44 -6.45 -3.79
CA ILE A 52 -5.45 -6.64 -4.84
C ILE A 52 -4.05 -6.46 -4.27
N GLY A 53 -3.11 -7.27 -4.73
CA GLY A 53 -1.70 -7.07 -4.44
C GLY A 53 -1.03 -6.27 -5.55
N TYR A 54 -0.05 -5.48 -5.21
CA TYR A 54 0.76 -4.73 -6.17
C TYR A 54 2.22 -4.74 -5.73
N THR A 55 3.10 -5.17 -6.63
CA THR A 55 4.54 -5.11 -6.39
C THR A 55 5.05 -3.71 -6.72
N VAL A 56 5.61 -3.05 -5.72
CA VAL A 56 6.12 -1.68 -5.86
C VAL A 56 7.24 -1.67 -6.90
N ALA A 57 7.15 -0.78 -7.88
CA ALA A 57 8.05 -0.74 -9.04
C ALA A 57 9.08 0.39 -8.99
N ASN A 58 8.86 1.42 -8.16
CA ASN A 58 9.70 2.61 -8.15
C ASN A 58 9.97 3.12 -6.73
N LEU A 59 10.70 4.23 -6.63
CA LEU A 59 11.10 4.85 -5.38
C LEU A 59 10.22 6.03 -4.95
N GLU A 60 9.07 6.23 -5.60
CA GLU A 60 8.20 7.38 -5.35
C GLU A 60 7.67 7.45 -3.90
N MET A 61 7.52 6.31 -3.24
CA MET A 61 7.01 6.22 -1.88
C MET A 61 8.10 5.96 -0.85
N THR A 62 9.30 6.47 -1.10
CA THR A 62 10.42 6.38 -0.17
C THR A 62 10.82 7.76 0.34
N THR A 63 11.27 7.80 1.60
CA THR A 63 11.89 8.98 2.21
C THR A 63 13.17 8.51 2.89
N HIS A 64 14.33 8.83 2.32
CA HIS A 64 15.63 8.31 2.77
C HIS A 64 15.61 6.77 2.80
N ASP A 65 15.73 6.17 3.98
CA ASP A 65 15.75 4.72 4.17
C ASP A 65 14.40 4.15 4.57
N LYS A 66 13.33 4.95 4.51
CA LYS A 66 11.99 4.58 4.96
C LYS A 66 10.99 4.59 3.82
N GLY A 67 9.89 3.88 4.01
CA GLY A 67 8.78 3.86 3.09
C GLY A 67 8.64 2.56 2.32
N LEU A 68 8.04 2.65 1.15
CA LEU A 68 7.75 1.50 0.28
C LEU A 68 8.80 1.45 -0.83
N PHE A 69 9.60 0.38 -0.82
CA PHE A 69 10.70 0.19 -1.76
C PHE A 69 10.30 -0.74 -2.90
N PRO A 70 11.00 -0.70 -4.05
CA PRO A 70 10.78 -1.68 -5.10
C PRO A 70 10.84 -3.12 -4.57
N ASN A 71 9.95 -3.96 -5.08
CA ASN A 71 9.73 -5.34 -4.69
C ASN A 71 8.98 -5.56 -3.37
N ASP A 72 8.72 -4.54 -2.57
CA ASP A 72 7.72 -4.65 -1.51
C ASP A 72 6.34 -4.87 -2.16
N VAL A 73 5.45 -5.57 -1.48
CA VAL A 73 4.12 -5.85 -1.99
C VAL A 73 3.08 -5.16 -1.11
N VAL A 74 2.29 -4.28 -1.71
CA VAL A 74 1.17 -3.64 -1.01
C VAL A 74 -0.11 -4.40 -1.30
N ILE A 75 -0.99 -4.46 -0.31
CA ILE A 75 -2.32 -5.08 -0.41
C ILE A 75 -3.35 -3.98 -0.25
N GLY A 76 -4.09 -3.72 -1.32
CA GLY A 76 -5.12 -2.70 -1.37
C GLY A 76 -6.51 -3.28 -1.27
N GLU A 77 -7.36 -2.59 -0.53
CA GLU A 77 -8.79 -2.84 -0.44
C GLU A 77 -9.51 -1.92 -1.41
N LYS A 78 -10.41 -2.47 -2.22
CA LYS A 78 -11.15 -1.69 -3.21
C LYS A 78 -12.00 -0.60 -2.56
N VAL A 79 -11.89 0.61 -3.07
CA VAL A 79 -12.67 1.76 -2.62
C VAL A 79 -13.77 2.05 -3.64
N PRO A 80 -15.05 1.96 -3.25
CA PRO A 80 -16.15 2.35 -4.14
C PRO A 80 -16.03 3.83 -4.55
N LYS A 81 -16.44 4.15 -5.76
CA LYS A 81 -16.32 5.51 -6.31
C LYS A 81 -16.99 6.58 -5.45
N ASN A 82 -18.11 6.24 -4.82
CA ASN A 82 -18.85 7.16 -3.94
C ASN A 82 -18.16 7.41 -2.59
N VAL A 83 -17.15 6.62 -2.24
CA VAL A 83 -16.42 6.72 -0.98
C VAL A 83 -15.09 7.48 -1.12
N ILE A 84 -14.60 7.65 -2.35
CA ILE A 84 -13.29 8.28 -2.61
C ILE A 84 -13.18 9.66 -1.95
N ALA A 85 -14.22 10.48 -2.07
CA ALA A 85 -14.25 11.82 -1.49
C ALA A 85 -14.24 11.84 0.04
N LYS A 86 -14.53 10.71 0.67
CA LYS A 86 -14.58 10.58 2.14
C LYS A 86 -13.31 10.01 2.74
N LEU A 87 -12.34 9.63 1.92
CA LEU A 87 -11.06 9.12 2.41
C LEU A 87 -10.29 10.23 3.11
N ASN A 88 -9.58 9.87 4.16
CA ASN A 88 -8.70 10.79 4.88
C ASN A 88 -7.54 11.22 3.99
N ASN A 89 -7.21 12.50 4.01
CA ASN A 89 -6.04 13.02 3.31
C ASN A 89 -4.76 12.36 3.82
N GLY A 90 -3.89 11.99 2.89
CA GLY A 90 -2.65 11.29 3.21
C GLY A 90 -2.76 9.77 3.18
N THR A 91 -3.95 9.22 2.92
CA THR A 91 -4.13 7.77 2.74
C THR A 91 -3.31 7.28 1.55
N ILE A 92 -2.55 6.21 1.74
CA ILE A 92 -1.81 5.58 0.65
C ILE A 92 -2.78 4.78 -0.20
N VAL A 93 -2.81 5.05 -1.49
CA VAL A 93 -3.71 4.41 -2.44
C VAL A 93 -2.95 3.91 -3.66
N LEU A 94 -3.51 2.88 -4.29
CA LEU A 94 -3.15 2.47 -5.64
C LEU A 94 -4.28 2.93 -6.55
N ALA A 95 -3.99 3.88 -7.42
CA ALA A 95 -4.92 4.42 -8.38
C ALA A 95 -4.65 3.84 -9.77
N ILE A 96 -5.67 3.33 -10.42
CA ILE A 96 -5.60 2.80 -11.77
C ILE A 96 -6.31 3.78 -12.70
N THR A 97 -5.57 4.31 -13.67
CA THR A 97 -6.09 5.19 -14.72
C THR A 97 -6.08 4.45 -16.05
N GLU A 98 -6.46 5.12 -17.13
CA GLU A 98 -6.37 4.53 -18.47
C GLU A 98 -4.94 4.27 -18.94
N LYS A 99 -3.96 4.92 -18.32
CA LYS A 99 -2.57 4.91 -18.79
C LYS A 99 -1.59 4.30 -17.81
N GLU A 100 -1.87 4.37 -16.50
CA GLU A 100 -0.86 4.01 -15.51
C GLU A 100 -1.45 3.54 -14.18
N LEU A 101 -0.61 2.87 -13.41
CA LEU A 101 -0.83 2.52 -12.01
C LEU A 101 -0.02 3.49 -11.15
N ILE A 102 -0.67 4.14 -10.20
CA ILE A 102 -0.03 5.15 -9.36
C ILE A 102 -0.19 4.77 -7.90
N LEU A 103 0.92 4.51 -7.22
CA LEU A 103 0.95 4.25 -5.78
C LEU A 103 1.46 5.51 -5.09
N ARG A 104 0.56 6.26 -4.45
CA ARG A 104 0.88 7.52 -3.79
C ARG A 104 -0.10 7.84 -2.68
N ARG A 105 0.14 8.93 -1.95
CA ARG A 105 -0.82 9.46 -0.99
C ARG A 105 -1.89 10.28 -1.69
N LEU A 106 -3.14 10.06 -1.27
CA LEU A 106 -4.29 10.75 -1.84
C LEU A 106 -4.66 11.97 -1.00
N TYR A 107 -4.89 13.09 -1.67
CA TYR A 107 -5.48 14.30 -1.10
C TYR A 107 -6.68 14.69 -1.94
N VAL A 108 -7.81 14.92 -1.29
CA VAL A 108 -9.04 15.33 -1.98
C VAL A 108 -9.19 16.84 -1.82
N THR A 109 -9.30 17.53 -2.95
CA THR A 109 -9.46 18.98 -3.01
C THR A 109 -10.76 19.35 -3.72
N ASN A 110 -11.14 20.63 -3.67
CA ASN A 110 -12.31 21.12 -4.39
C ASN A 110 -12.18 20.98 -5.91
N LYS A 111 -10.95 20.91 -6.41
CA LYS A 111 -10.66 20.79 -7.85
C LYS A 111 -10.52 19.35 -8.34
N GLY A 112 -10.48 18.37 -7.43
CA GLY A 112 -10.29 16.98 -7.78
C GLY A 112 -9.36 16.25 -6.82
N LEU A 113 -8.59 15.30 -7.36
CA LEU A 113 -7.68 14.48 -6.60
C LEU A 113 -6.22 14.90 -6.83
N VAL A 114 -5.44 14.87 -5.76
CA VAL A 114 -3.98 15.07 -5.83
C VAL A 114 -3.32 13.81 -5.31
N LEU A 115 -2.42 13.23 -6.11
CA LEU A 115 -1.61 12.07 -5.74
C LEU A 115 -0.17 12.53 -5.53
N ARG A 116 0.27 12.46 -4.27
CA ARG A 116 1.57 12.96 -3.84
C ARG A 116 2.50 11.83 -3.47
N ALA A 117 3.69 11.85 -4.07
CA ALA A 117 4.78 10.94 -3.71
C ALA A 117 5.41 11.38 -2.37
N ASP A 118 5.90 10.40 -1.60
CA ASP A 118 6.67 10.70 -0.40
C ASP A 118 8.08 11.21 -0.73
N HIS A 119 8.61 10.85 -1.88
CA HIS A 119 9.91 11.32 -2.34
C HIS A 119 9.87 12.81 -2.69
N LYS A 120 10.82 13.59 -2.15
CA LYS A 120 10.79 15.05 -2.18
C LYS A 120 10.88 15.69 -3.58
N ASN A 121 11.49 15.01 -4.55
CA ASN A 121 11.78 15.57 -5.86
C ASN A 121 10.77 15.15 -6.94
N ILE A 122 9.65 14.59 -6.54
CA ILE A 122 8.62 14.11 -7.46
C ILE A 122 7.40 15.02 -7.37
N GLU A 123 6.97 15.52 -8.53
CA GLU A 123 5.82 16.43 -8.61
C GLU A 123 4.50 15.68 -8.35
N ASP A 124 3.53 16.41 -7.80
CA ASP A 124 2.18 15.90 -7.59
C ASP A 124 1.50 15.61 -8.93
N ILE A 125 0.65 14.58 -8.93
CA ILE A 125 -0.25 14.31 -10.05
C ILE A 125 -1.65 14.77 -9.66
N CYS A 126 -2.21 15.69 -10.45
CA CYS A 126 -3.58 16.18 -10.23
C CYS A 126 -4.49 15.58 -11.30
N MET A 127 -5.67 15.10 -10.88
CA MET A 127 -6.64 14.52 -11.81
C MET A 127 -8.06 14.66 -11.30
N ASP A 128 -9.01 14.55 -12.21
CA ASP A 128 -10.43 14.46 -11.85
C ASP A 128 -10.76 13.05 -11.33
N LYS A 129 -11.76 12.96 -10.47
CA LYS A 129 -12.27 11.67 -9.99
C LYS A 129 -12.66 10.74 -11.14
N LYS A 130 -13.12 11.29 -12.25
CA LYS A 130 -13.53 10.53 -13.46
C LYS A 130 -12.35 9.82 -14.14
N SER A 131 -11.13 10.32 -13.96
CA SER A 131 -9.93 9.73 -14.55
C SER A 131 -9.49 8.46 -13.86
N VAL A 132 -9.97 8.21 -12.65
CA VAL A 132 -9.63 7.01 -11.87
C VAL A 132 -10.62 5.90 -12.23
N LYS A 133 -10.10 4.82 -12.80
CA LYS A 133 -10.88 3.61 -13.14
C LYS A 133 -11.12 2.74 -11.92
N GLN A 134 -10.08 2.54 -11.11
CA GLN A 134 -10.16 1.84 -9.84
C GLN A 134 -9.30 2.56 -8.81
N LEU A 135 -9.72 2.52 -7.55
CA LEU A 135 -8.93 3.00 -6.42
C LEU A 135 -8.90 1.92 -5.35
N TRP A 136 -7.70 1.63 -4.86
CA TRP A 136 -7.46 0.65 -3.81
C TRP A 136 -6.76 1.35 -2.66
N ARG A 137 -7.32 1.25 -1.47
CA ARG A 137 -6.68 1.78 -0.25
C ARG A 137 -5.71 0.76 0.28
N VAL A 138 -4.43 1.12 0.41
CA VAL A 138 -3.41 0.22 0.95
C VAL A 138 -3.71 -0.05 2.43
N ARG A 139 -3.88 -1.32 2.75
CA ARG A 139 -4.19 -1.78 4.11
C ARG A 139 -3.05 -2.55 4.73
N TYR A 140 -2.29 -3.29 3.93
CA TYR A 140 -1.22 -4.16 4.40
C TYR A 140 -0.05 -4.06 3.46
N VAL A 141 1.15 -4.33 3.99
CA VAL A 141 2.38 -4.32 3.21
C VAL A 141 3.20 -5.55 3.59
N PHE A 142 3.66 -6.27 2.57
CA PHE A 142 4.69 -7.27 2.73
C PHE A 142 6.03 -6.62 2.40
N PHE A 143 6.85 -6.39 3.42
CA PHE A 143 8.18 -5.82 3.25
C PHE A 143 9.20 -6.91 2.95
N ARG A 144 10.08 -6.66 1.97
CA ARG A 144 11.18 -7.56 1.65
C ARG A 144 12.30 -7.52 2.69
N ARG A 145 12.15 -6.66 3.68
CA ARG A 145 13.07 -6.49 4.80
C ARG A 145 12.24 -6.20 6.05
N VAL A 146 12.86 -6.34 7.20
CA VAL A 146 12.23 -5.83 8.42
C VAL A 146 12.38 -4.31 8.41
N PRO A 147 11.26 -3.55 8.37
CA PRO A 147 11.36 -2.10 8.41
C PRO A 147 11.86 -1.64 9.78
N ASP A 148 12.49 -0.46 9.81
CA ASP A 148 12.83 0.18 11.06
C ASP A 148 11.52 0.63 11.74
N MET A 149 11.14 -0.09 12.79
CA MET A 149 9.91 0.16 13.56
C MET A 149 10.18 0.99 14.82
N SER A 150 11.42 1.36 15.05
CA SER A 150 11.78 2.17 16.21
C SER A 150 11.36 3.62 16.04
N ASP A 151 10.83 4.22 17.12
CA ASP A 151 10.70 5.66 17.21
C ASP A 151 12.09 6.22 17.51
N THR A 152 12.65 6.96 16.57
CA THR A 152 14.00 7.53 16.68
C THR A 152 14.19 8.33 17.96
N PHE A 153 13.16 9.02 18.41
CA PHE A 153 13.21 9.80 19.65
C PHE A 153 13.24 8.90 20.88
N GLU A 154 12.40 7.88 20.95
CA GLU A 154 12.38 6.92 22.04
C GLU A 154 13.68 6.11 22.12
N ASP A 155 14.24 5.74 20.98
CA ASP A 155 15.53 5.04 20.92
C ASP A 155 16.67 5.90 21.47
N LYS A 156 16.69 7.18 21.10
CA LYS A 156 17.70 8.12 21.64
C LYS A 156 17.55 8.28 23.15
N LEU A 157 16.32 8.35 23.66
CA LEU A 157 16.06 8.39 25.10
C LEU A 157 16.55 7.12 25.79
N ALA A 158 16.26 5.96 25.23
CA ALA A 158 16.70 4.67 25.78
C ALA A 158 18.22 4.58 25.82
N MET A 159 18.91 5.02 24.78
CA MET A 159 20.37 5.06 24.76
C MET A 159 20.96 6.01 25.79
N LEU A 160 20.35 7.18 25.95
CA LEU A 160 20.77 8.15 26.99
C LEU A 160 20.58 7.57 28.39
N GLU A 161 19.48 6.90 28.65
CA GLU A 161 19.24 6.25 29.94
C GLU A 161 20.27 5.17 30.24
N LEU A 162 20.64 4.35 29.26
CA LEU A 162 21.68 3.34 29.39
C LEU A 162 23.03 3.96 29.70
N GLN A 163 23.41 5.04 29.02
CA GLN A 163 24.67 5.76 29.26
C GLN A 163 24.70 6.37 30.65
N MET A 164 23.59 6.90 31.14
CA MET A 164 23.49 7.44 32.51
C MET A 164 23.67 6.34 33.55
N LYS A 165 23.10 5.15 33.32
CA LYS A 165 23.29 4.00 34.24
C LYS A 165 24.75 3.55 34.28
N GLU A 166 25.44 3.52 33.15
CA GLU A 166 26.86 3.20 33.08
C GLU A 166 27.74 4.19 33.89
N LEU A 167 27.42 5.48 33.79
CA LEU A 167 28.11 6.52 34.55
C LEU A 167 27.87 6.39 36.06
N ARG A 168 26.68 5.99 36.48
CA ARG A 168 26.34 5.78 37.89
C ARG A 168 26.98 4.51 38.46
N GLY A 169 27.20 3.52 37.62
CA GLY A 169 27.82 2.24 38.01
C GLY A 169 29.33 2.31 38.21
N LYS A 170 29.93 3.42 37.89
CA LYS A 170 31.37 3.68 38.11
C LYS A 170 31.53 4.53 39.35
#